data_ef1412c83173ecaa1aed91bf299801a1
#
_entry.id   ef1412c83173ecaa1aed91bf299801a1
#
_cell.length_a   1.000
_cell.length_b   1.000
_cell.length_c   1.000
_cell.angle_alpha   90.00
_cell.angle_beta   90.00
_cell.angle_gamma   90.00
#
_symmetry.space_group_name_H-M   'P 1'
#
loop_
_entity.id
_entity.type
_entity.pdbx_description
1 polymer ?
#
loop_
_entity_poly.entity_id
_entity_poly.type
_entity_poly.pdbx_seq_one_letter_code
_entity_poly.pdbx_strand_id
1 'polypeptide(L)'
;NLSISSRFSSLCVSLPAIEGLGDVPYWTSEDLLALPELPSRLVVLGGGVIGVEMASLMGLLGVPVTLLHAGEHILDREDDDVAAEVAASLEALGVTIHTGARASRVSAAPDGGVVVSARDGREARGSHLLVALGRSPVTANLGLEAAGVETTERGFVKVDDHLRTSAEGVYAAGDVAGTPQFTH
;
A
#
# COMPACT_ATOMS: atom_id res chain seq x y z
N ASN A 1 -34.01 -13.88 -4.78
CA ASN A 1 -33.21 -12.67 -4.61
C ASN A 1 -32.13 -12.91 -3.58
N LEU A 2 -31.00 -13.50 -4.01
CA LEU A 2 -29.80 -13.53 -3.20
C LEU A 2 -29.02 -12.25 -3.50
N SER A 3 -29.09 -11.30 -2.58
CA SER A 3 -28.17 -10.17 -2.52
C SER A 3 -26.87 -10.68 -1.89
N ILE A 4 -25.94 -11.17 -2.70
CA ILE A 4 -24.56 -11.42 -2.25
C ILE A 4 -23.80 -10.10 -2.40
N SER A 5 -23.89 -9.25 -1.37
CA SER A 5 -22.97 -8.13 -1.20
C SER A 5 -21.72 -8.63 -0.46
N SER A 6 -20.95 -9.50 -1.08
CA SER A 6 -19.58 -9.74 -0.67
C SER A 6 -18.71 -8.78 -1.49
N ARG A 7 -18.12 -7.78 -0.82
CA ARG A 7 -17.04 -6.99 -1.40
C ARG A 7 -15.84 -7.92 -1.55
N PHE A 8 -15.70 -8.56 -2.70
CA PHE A 8 -14.48 -9.26 -3.05
C PHE A 8 -13.49 -8.20 -3.55
N SER A 9 -12.61 -7.73 -2.67
CA SER A 9 -11.41 -7.04 -3.13
C SER A 9 -10.56 -8.08 -3.88
N SER A 10 -10.23 -7.81 -5.14
CA SER A 10 -9.32 -8.66 -5.93
C SER A 10 -7.87 -8.58 -5.46
N LEU A 11 -7.58 -7.69 -4.54
CA LEU A 11 -6.27 -7.45 -3.94
C LEU A 11 -6.36 -7.35 -2.42
N CYS A 12 -5.33 -7.80 -1.74
CA CYS A 12 -5.09 -7.52 -0.32
C CYS A 12 -3.77 -6.78 -0.15
N VAL A 13 -3.64 -6.02 0.94
CA VAL A 13 -2.38 -5.36 1.29
C VAL A 13 -1.31 -6.42 1.54
N SER A 14 -0.16 -6.26 0.89
CA SER A 14 1.01 -7.10 1.13
C SER A 14 1.66 -6.67 2.44
N LEU A 15 1.63 -7.54 3.44
CA LEU A 15 2.26 -7.29 4.73
C LEU A 15 3.64 -7.95 4.75
N PRO A 16 4.73 -7.19 4.71
CA PRO A 16 6.07 -7.74 4.89
C PRO A 16 6.26 -8.15 6.34
N ALA A 17 7.25 -9.01 6.58
CA ALA A 17 7.66 -9.40 7.92
C ALA A 17 8.38 -8.22 8.61
N ILE A 18 7.62 -7.32 9.21
CA ILE A 18 8.09 -6.25 10.09
C ILE A 18 7.74 -6.65 11.51
N GLU A 19 8.75 -6.65 12.41
CA GLU A 19 8.57 -7.03 13.81
C GLU A 19 7.49 -6.14 14.46
N GLY A 20 6.52 -6.76 15.13
CA GLY A 20 5.47 -6.09 15.89
C GLY A 20 4.36 -5.45 15.04
N LEU A 21 4.41 -5.52 13.70
CA LEU A 21 3.35 -4.94 12.85
C LEU A 21 1.99 -5.58 13.10
N GLY A 22 1.94 -6.88 13.38
CA GLY A 22 0.70 -7.60 13.69
C GLY A 22 0.15 -7.32 15.10
N ASP A 23 0.92 -6.67 15.97
CA ASP A 23 0.57 -6.40 17.37
C ASP A 23 0.01 -4.98 17.57
N VAL A 24 -0.01 -4.17 16.52
CA VAL A 24 -0.54 -2.80 16.56
C VAL A 24 -1.65 -2.62 15.52
N PRO A 25 -2.64 -1.75 15.78
CA PRO A 25 -3.61 -1.39 14.76
C PRO A 25 -2.93 -0.60 13.64
N TYR A 26 -3.25 -0.95 12.40
CA TYR A 26 -2.83 -0.21 11.22
C TYR A 26 -4.01 -0.05 10.26
N TRP A 27 -3.92 0.92 9.40
CA TRP A 27 -4.87 1.18 8.33
C TRP A 27 -4.32 0.75 6.96
N THR A 28 -5.22 0.41 6.09
CA THR A 28 -5.02 0.34 4.64
C THR A 28 -5.54 1.62 3.98
N SER A 29 -5.34 1.78 2.67
CA SER A 29 -5.93 2.90 1.93
C SER A 29 -7.47 2.91 2.01
N GLU A 30 -8.11 1.73 2.06
CA GLU A 30 -9.56 1.63 2.19
C GLU A 30 -10.05 2.12 3.56
N ASP A 31 -9.34 1.75 4.63
CA ASP A 31 -9.64 2.20 5.99
C ASP A 31 -9.50 3.71 6.10
N LEU A 32 -8.44 4.27 5.52
CA LEU A 32 -8.17 5.70 5.57
C LEU A 32 -9.24 6.53 4.84
N LEU A 33 -9.76 6.04 3.72
CA LEU A 33 -10.83 6.71 2.97
C LEU A 33 -12.21 6.62 3.65
N ALA A 34 -12.38 5.74 4.64
CA ALA A 34 -13.62 5.52 5.38
C ALA A 34 -13.60 6.13 6.79
N LEU A 35 -12.57 6.93 7.13
CA LEU A 35 -12.42 7.48 8.48
C LEU A 35 -13.56 8.42 8.87
N PRO A 36 -14.10 8.28 10.08
CA PRO A 36 -15.05 9.23 10.63
C PRO A 36 -14.37 10.53 11.12
N GLU A 37 -13.08 10.46 11.51
CA GLU A 37 -12.30 11.56 12.07
C GLU A 37 -10.84 11.50 11.55
N LEU A 38 -10.22 12.68 11.38
CA LEU A 38 -8.82 12.75 10.95
C LEU A 38 -7.88 12.34 12.09
N PRO A 39 -6.78 11.62 11.77
CA PRO A 39 -5.75 11.33 12.76
C PRO A 39 -5.02 12.62 13.18
N SER A 40 -4.59 12.70 14.42
CA SER A 40 -3.78 13.83 14.89
C SER A 40 -2.37 13.86 14.30
N ARG A 41 -1.84 12.69 13.90
CA ARG A 41 -0.58 12.50 13.19
C ARG A 41 -0.57 11.14 12.51
N LEU A 42 -0.14 11.08 11.26
CA LEU A 42 -0.09 9.84 10.47
C LEU A 42 1.36 9.44 10.16
N VAL A 43 1.66 8.15 10.37
CA VAL A 43 2.86 7.52 9.77
C VAL A 43 2.42 6.71 8.57
N VAL A 44 3.09 6.90 7.43
CA VAL A 44 2.85 6.15 6.19
C VAL A 44 4.06 5.26 5.90
N LEU A 45 3.84 3.98 5.78
CA LEU A 45 4.83 3.01 5.33
C LEU A 45 4.66 2.73 3.84
N GLY A 46 5.66 3.13 3.06
CA GLY A 46 5.70 2.95 1.60
C GLY A 46 5.48 4.25 0.83
N GLY A 47 6.44 4.60 -0.03
CA GLY A 47 6.43 5.78 -0.88
C GLY A 47 6.08 5.47 -2.34
N GLY A 48 5.35 4.38 -2.61
CA GLY A 48 4.74 4.10 -3.90
C GLY A 48 3.48 4.96 -4.13
N VAL A 49 2.79 4.76 -5.26
CA VAL A 49 1.63 5.58 -5.68
C VAL A 49 0.61 5.75 -4.55
N ILE A 50 0.14 4.65 -3.94
CA ILE A 50 -0.87 4.71 -2.88
C ILE A 50 -0.37 5.49 -1.65
N GLY A 51 0.87 5.25 -1.22
CA GLY A 51 1.42 5.96 -0.06
C GLY A 51 1.55 7.46 -0.30
N VAL A 52 1.98 7.85 -1.50
CA VAL A 52 2.09 9.25 -1.94
C VAL A 52 0.72 9.91 -2.04
N GLU A 53 -0.27 9.25 -2.65
CA GLU A 53 -1.66 9.75 -2.73
C GLU A 53 -2.25 10.00 -1.33
N MET A 54 -2.12 9.03 -0.42
CA MET A 54 -2.67 9.14 0.93
C MET A 54 -1.91 10.19 1.78
N ALA A 55 -0.59 10.28 1.62
CA ALA A 55 0.21 11.31 2.29
C ALA A 55 -0.16 12.72 1.79
N SER A 56 -0.37 12.88 0.47
CA SER A 56 -0.84 14.13 -0.13
C SER A 56 -2.23 14.52 0.40
N LEU A 57 -3.17 13.58 0.38
CA LEU A 57 -4.52 13.81 0.90
C LEU A 57 -4.50 14.28 2.36
N MET A 58 -3.76 13.57 3.23
CA MET A 58 -3.68 13.93 4.64
C MET A 58 -2.94 15.26 4.86
N GLY A 59 -1.87 15.53 4.11
CA GLY A 59 -1.17 16.82 4.16
C GLY A 59 -2.08 17.99 3.75
N LEU A 60 -2.87 17.83 2.68
CA LEU A 60 -3.87 18.83 2.24
C LEU A 60 -4.94 19.08 3.30
N LEU A 61 -5.29 18.08 4.10
CA LEU A 61 -6.23 18.19 5.22
C LEU A 61 -5.58 18.72 6.52
N GLY A 62 -4.29 19.10 6.46
CA GLY A 62 -3.56 19.66 7.59
C GLY A 62 -3.08 18.64 8.63
N VAL A 63 -3.12 17.35 8.32
CA VAL A 63 -2.60 16.30 9.19
C VAL A 63 -1.07 16.22 9.05
N PRO A 64 -0.29 16.31 10.13
CA PRO A 64 1.15 16.04 10.08
C PRO A 64 1.42 14.60 9.66
N VAL A 65 2.15 14.41 8.55
CA VAL A 65 2.47 13.09 7.99
C VAL A 65 3.96 12.86 8.01
N THR A 66 4.38 11.65 8.40
CA THR A 66 5.74 11.14 8.21
C THR A 66 5.67 9.91 7.32
N LEU A 67 6.28 9.98 6.14
CA LEU A 67 6.36 8.90 5.17
C LEU A 67 7.73 8.24 5.23
N LEU A 68 7.78 6.91 5.47
CA LEU A 68 9.00 6.11 5.41
C LEU A 68 8.99 5.25 4.14
N HIS A 69 10.05 5.35 3.37
CA HIS A 69 10.24 4.56 2.14
C HIS A 69 11.61 3.89 2.13
N ALA A 70 11.65 2.62 1.69
CA ALA A 70 12.87 1.84 1.68
C ALA A 70 13.79 2.14 0.48
N GLY A 71 13.25 2.68 -0.62
CA GLY A 71 13.98 3.08 -1.81
C GLY A 71 14.72 4.41 -1.64
N GLU A 72 15.52 4.77 -2.62
CA GLU A 72 16.32 6.01 -2.62
C GLU A 72 15.46 7.25 -2.84
N HIS A 73 14.32 7.12 -3.55
CA HIS A 73 13.33 8.18 -3.74
C HIS A 73 11.91 7.57 -3.70
N ILE A 74 10.90 8.39 -3.43
CA ILE A 74 9.50 7.96 -3.55
C ILE A 74 9.18 7.71 -5.03
N LEU A 75 8.09 6.97 -5.30
CA LEU A 75 7.71 6.63 -6.67
C LEU A 75 8.86 6.00 -7.48
N ASP A 76 9.55 5.04 -6.88
CA ASP A 76 10.77 4.38 -7.40
C ASP A 76 10.63 3.66 -8.76
N ARG A 77 9.46 3.75 -9.39
CA ARG A 77 9.17 3.25 -10.74
C ARG A 77 8.96 4.36 -11.77
N GLU A 78 8.95 5.60 -11.31
CA GLU A 78 8.81 6.79 -12.14
C GLU A 78 10.18 7.41 -12.41
N ASP A 79 10.25 8.36 -13.34
CA ASP A 79 11.46 9.09 -13.65
C ASP A 79 11.90 9.95 -12.46
N ASP A 80 13.20 10.04 -12.22
CA ASP A 80 13.79 10.69 -11.04
C ASP A 80 13.36 12.16 -10.88
N ASP A 81 13.24 12.89 -11.99
CA ASP A 81 12.82 14.30 -12.01
C ASP A 81 11.34 14.45 -11.63
N VAL A 82 10.49 13.53 -12.07
CA VAL A 82 9.07 13.46 -11.68
C VAL A 82 8.94 13.13 -10.19
N ALA A 83 9.67 12.13 -9.72
CA ALA A 83 9.68 11.74 -8.31
C ALA A 83 10.16 12.88 -7.41
N ALA A 84 11.17 13.65 -7.83
CA ALA A 84 11.69 14.80 -7.10
C ALA A 84 10.66 15.93 -6.99
N GLU A 85 9.93 16.24 -8.07
CA GLU A 85 8.90 17.28 -8.08
C GLU A 85 7.71 16.89 -7.17
N VAL A 86 7.30 15.63 -7.19
CA VAL A 86 6.27 15.12 -6.28
C VAL A 86 6.72 15.18 -4.83
N ALA A 87 7.98 14.82 -4.54
CA ALA A 87 8.54 14.93 -3.19
C ALA A 87 8.51 16.38 -2.68
N ALA A 88 8.97 17.34 -3.50
CA ALA A 88 8.94 18.76 -3.16
C ALA A 88 7.50 19.26 -2.89
N SER A 89 6.53 18.79 -3.68
CA SER A 89 5.12 19.12 -3.50
C SER A 89 4.57 18.58 -2.17
N LEU A 90 4.92 17.35 -1.80
CA LEU A 90 4.53 16.76 -0.51
C LEU A 90 5.17 17.52 0.67
N GLU A 91 6.45 17.86 0.57
CA GLU A 91 7.16 18.63 1.61
C GLU A 91 6.53 20.01 1.80
N ALA A 92 6.10 20.66 0.71
CA ALA A 92 5.37 21.93 0.78
C ALA A 92 4.00 21.80 1.49
N LEU A 93 3.39 20.61 1.52
CA LEU A 93 2.20 20.28 2.30
C LEU A 93 2.52 19.92 3.76
N GLY A 94 3.79 19.96 4.18
CA GLY A 94 4.21 19.61 5.55
C GLY A 94 4.44 18.12 5.77
N VAL A 95 4.50 17.30 4.72
CA VAL A 95 4.86 15.90 4.82
C VAL A 95 6.36 15.75 5.03
N THR A 96 6.77 15.01 6.06
CA THR A 96 8.17 14.65 6.27
C THR A 96 8.46 13.34 5.53
N ILE A 97 9.42 13.34 4.60
CA ILE A 97 9.77 12.16 3.80
C ILE A 97 11.12 11.59 4.28
N HIS A 98 11.14 10.30 4.57
CA HIS A 98 12.35 9.53 4.88
C HIS A 98 12.55 8.45 3.83
N THR A 99 13.42 8.69 2.86
CA THR A 99 13.89 7.69 1.88
C THR A 99 15.07 6.89 2.42
N GLY A 100 15.37 5.74 1.82
CA GLY A 100 16.36 4.78 2.35
C GLY A 100 15.98 4.21 3.74
N ALA A 101 14.78 4.53 4.24
CA ALA A 101 14.30 4.19 5.57
C ALA A 101 13.47 2.90 5.56
N ARG A 102 14.15 1.77 5.52
CA ARG A 102 13.48 0.46 5.59
C ARG A 102 12.99 0.19 7.01
N ALA A 103 11.67 0.19 7.20
CA ALA A 103 11.06 -0.17 8.47
C ALA A 103 11.48 -1.59 8.90
N SER A 104 11.86 -1.74 10.16
CA SER A 104 12.28 -3.01 10.77
C SER A 104 11.39 -3.42 11.92
N ARG A 105 10.82 -2.48 12.65
CA ARG A 105 9.96 -2.72 13.80
C ARG A 105 8.85 -1.70 13.90
N VAL A 106 7.70 -2.16 14.39
CA VAL A 106 6.57 -1.32 14.80
C VAL A 106 6.22 -1.67 16.23
N SER A 107 5.89 -0.68 17.04
CA SER A 107 5.46 -0.89 18.42
C SER A 107 4.39 0.14 18.82
N ALA A 108 3.58 -0.21 19.80
CA ALA A 108 2.69 0.75 20.42
C ALA A 108 3.48 1.82 21.18
N ALA A 109 3.06 3.08 21.06
CA ALA A 109 3.60 4.17 21.85
C ALA A 109 2.89 4.23 23.23
N PRO A 110 3.57 4.71 24.30
CA PRO A 110 2.97 4.83 25.62
C PRO A 110 1.72 5.71 25.68
N ASP A 111 1.56 6.63 24.74
CA ASP A 111 0.44 7.55 24.60
C ASP A 111 -0.72 7.00 23.76
N GLY A 112 -0.66 5.71 23.38
CA GLY A 112 -1.69 5.04 22.57
C GLY A 112 -1.49 5.13 21.07
N GLY A 113 -0.42 5.79 20.60
CA GLY A 113 -0.05 5.85 19.18
C GLY A 113 0.88 4.70 18.77
N VAL A 114 1.60 4.91 17.67
CA VAL A 114 2.55 3.95 17.09
C VAL A 114 3.94 4.57 16.94
N VAL A 115 4.96 3.74 17.07
CA VAL A 115 6.36 4.06 16.74
C VAL A 115 6.83 3.07 15.68
N VAL A 116 7.36 3.60 14.60
CA VAL A 116 8.02 2.82 13.54
C VAL A 116 9.50 3.09 13.58
N SER A 117 10.31 2.07 13.76
CA SER A 117 11.77 2.15 13.73
C SER A 117 12.30 1.61 12.40
N ALA A 118 13.17 2.35 11.75
CA ALA A 118 13.88 1.93 10.55
C ALA A 118 15.22 1.27 10.91
N ARG A 119 15.79 0.50 9.97
CA ARG A 119 17.06 -0.20 10.15
C ARG A 119 18.25 0.72 10.37
N ASP A 120 18.18 1.95 9.88
CA ASP A 120 19.20 2.98 10.01
C ASP A 120 19.12 3.80 11.32
N GLY A 121 18.19 3.44 12.22
CA GLY A 121 17.98 4.06 13.51
C GLY A 121 17.01 5.25 13.50
N ARG A 122 16.49 5.66 12.34
CA ARG A 122 15.42 6.67 12.28
C ARG A 122 14.13 6.10 12.87
N GLU A 123 13.37 6.99 13.53
CA GLU A 123 12.05 6.65 14.06
C GLU A 123 11.00 7.65 13.56
N ALA A 124 9.80 7.14 13.32
CA ALA A 124 8.60 7.93 13.08
C ALA A 124 7.53 7.60 14.10
N ARG A 125 6.85 8.64 14.62
CA ARG A 125 5.78 8.50 15.63
C ARG A 125 4.49 9.10 15.09
N GLY A 126 3.39 8.41 15.31
CA GLY A 126 2.06 8.87 14.92
C GLY A 126 0.98 8.38 15.85
N SER A 127 -0.20 8.99 15.75
CA SER A 127 -1.40 8.44 16.37
C SER A 127 -1.88 7.20 15.62
N HIS A 128 -1.62 7.13 14.31
CA HIS A 128 -2.05 6.05 13.43
C HIS A 128 -0.97 5.70 12.42
N LEU A 129 -1.05 4.47 11.92
CA LEU A 129 -0.15 3.89 10.93
C LEU A 129 -0.94 3.49 9.68
N LEU A 130 -0.52 3.97 8.51
CA LEU A 130 -0.98 3.51 7.22
C LEU A 130 0.08 2.58 6.60
N VAL A 131 -0.33 1.39 6.19
CA VAL A 131 0.52 0.43 5.48
C VAL A 131 0.21 0.46 3.99
N ALA A 132 1.16 0.96 3.18
CA ALA A 132 1.08 1.11 1.72
C ALA A 132 2.28 0.44 1.02
N LEU A 133 2.68 -0.76 1.50
CA LEU A 133 3.89 -1.48 1.06
C LEU A 133 3.67 -2.38 -0.16
N GLY A 134 2.51 -2.31 -0.78
CA GLY A 134 2.14 -3.04 -1.97
C GLY A 134 0.86 -3.85 -1.81
N ARG A 135 0.44 -4.46 -2.91
CA ARG A 135 -0.75 -5.30 -2.98
C ARG A 135 -0.41 -6.68 -3.54
N SER A 136 -1.09 -7.69 -3.04
CA SER A 136 -1.03 -9.07 -3.54
C SER A 136 -2.40 -9.47 -4.09
N PRO A 137 -2.46 -10.23 -5.19
CA PRO A 137 -3.72 -10.69 -5.74
C PRO A 137 -4.37 -11.71 -4.81
N VAL A 138 -5.70 -11.63 -4.66
CA VAL A 138 -6.49 -12.62 -3.92
C VAL A 138 -6.88 -13.72 -4.89
N THR A 139 -5.94 -14.58 -5.24
CA THR A 139 -6.12 -15.70 -6.18
C THR A 139 -6.11 -17.05 -5.48
N ALA A 140 -5.72 -17.11 -4.22
CA ALA A 140 -5.79 -18.31 -3.41
C ALA A 140 -7.24 -18.81 -3.30
N ASN A 141 -7.43 -20.11 -3.41
CA ASN A 141 -8.74 -20.80 -3.28
C ASN A 141 -9.77 -20.47 -4.39
N LEU A 142 -9.36 -19.85 -5.50
CA LEU A 142 -10.24 -19.66 -6.67
C LEU A 142 -10.31 -20.88 -7.58
N GLY A 143 -9.55 -21.94 -7.28
CA GLY A 143 -9.52 -23.14 -8.11
C GLY A 143 -8.81 -22.93 -9.45
N LEU A 144 -7.94 -21.93 -9.59
CA LEU A 144 -7.28 -21.55 -10.85
C LEU A 144 -6.48 -22.71 -11.44
N GLU A 145 -5.73 -23.43 -10.62
CA GLU A 145 -4.96 -24.58 -11.05
C GLU A 145 -5.86 -25.70 -11.61
N ALA A 146 -6.96 -25.98 -10.92
CA ALA A 146 -7.94 -26.98 -11.37
C ALA A 146 -8.64 -26.57 -12.69
N ALA A 147 -8.74 -25.27 -12.94
CA ALA A 147 -9.27 -24.71 -14.19
C ALA A 147 -8.20 -24.58 -15.29
N GLY A 148 -6.95 -24.95 -15.05
CA GLY A 148 -5.84 -24.80 -16.01
C GLY A 148 -5.38 -23.36 -16.21
N VAL A 149 -5.71 -22.47 -15.26
CA VAL A 149 -5.31 -21.06 -15.29
C VAL A 149 -3.97 -20.87 -14.58
N GLU A 150 -2.96 -20.44 -15.33
CA GLU A 150 -1.63 -20.16 -14.78
C GLU A 150 -1.56 -18.82 -14.06
N THR A 151 -0.72 -18.79 -13.02
CA THR A 151 -0.37 -17.57 -12.29
C THR A 151 1.12 -17.26 -12.40
N THR A 152 1.48 -16.00 -12.14
CA THR A 152 2.86 -15.59 -11.97
C THR A 152 3.38 -16.07 -10.60
N GLU A 153 4.71 -15.99 -10.36
CA GLU A 153 5.31 -16.25 -9.04
C GLU A 153 4.73 -15.36 -7.93
N ARG A 154 4.23 -14.18 -8.30
CA ARG A 154 3.57 -13.24 -7.37
C ARG A 154 2.08 -13.50 -7.20
N GLY A 155 1.54 -14.54 -7.82
CA GLY A 155 0.13 -14.94 -7.72
C GLY A 155 -0.84 -14.24 -8.68
N PHE A 156 -0.39 -13.33 -9.55
CA PHE A 156 -1.25 -12.70 -10.55
C PHE A 156 -1.62 -13.70 -11.66
N VAL A 157 -2.83 -13.61 -12.18
CA VAL A 157 -3.25 -14.42 -13.32
C VAL A 157 -2.47 -13.99 -14.56
N LYS A 158 -1.85 -14.96 -15.26
CA LYS A 158 -1.18 -14.69 -16.53
C LYS A 158 -2.20 -14.50 -17.63
N VAL A 159 -2.06 -13.40 -18.39
CA VAL A 159 -2.89 -13.07 -19.55
C VAL A 159 -2.06 -12.62 -20.73
N ASP A 160 -2.61 -12.77 -21.94
CA ASP A 160 -2.06 -12.15 -23.15
C ASP A 160 -2.61 -10.73 -23.34
N ASP A 161 -2.22 -10.07 -24.45
CA ASP A 161 -2.65 -8.70 -24.80
C ASP A 161 -4.17 -8.59 -25.04
N HIS A 162 -4.87 -9.72 -25.14
CA HIS A 162 -6.33 -9.81 -25.27
C HIS A 162 -7.01 -10.26 -23.98
N LEU A 163 -6.28 -10.24 -22.85
CA LEU A 163 -6.75 -10.64 -21.52
C LEU A 163 -7.16 -12.11 -21.43
N ARG A 164 -6.70 -12.96 -22.37
CA ARG A 164 -6.95 -14.40 -22.36
C ARG A 164 -5.97 -15.07 -21.42
N THR A 165 -6.46 -15.97 -20.58
CA THR A 165 -5.63 -16.79 -19.70
C THR A 165 -5.07 -18.00 -20.45
N SER A 166 -4.29 -18.84 -19.76
CA SER A 166 -3.82 -20.14 -20.26
C SER A 166 -4.95 -21.16 -20.50
N ALA A 167 -6.13 -20.97 -19.88
CA ALA A 167 -7.30 -21.83 -20.05
C ALA A 167 -8.22 -21.27 -21.14
N GLU A 168 -8.65 -22.13 -22.08
CA GLU A 168 -9.53 -21.74 -23.18
C GLU A 168 -10.88 -21.21 -22.67
N GLY A 169 -11.31 -20.06 -23.19
CA GLY A 169 -12.57 -19.41 -22.82
C GLY A 169 -12.55 -18.68 -21.48
N VAL A 170 -11.40 -18.65 -20.79
CA VAL A 170 -11.23 -17.94 -19.51
C VAL A 170 -10.42 -16.67 -19.71
N TYR A 171 -10.93 -15.57 -19.19
CA TYR A 171 -10.32 -14.24 -19.27
C TYR A 171 -10.11 -13.67 -17.87
N ALA A 172 -9.07 -12.82 -17.71
CA ALA A 172 -8.85 -12.06 -16.48
C ALA A 172 -8.48 -10.61 -16.81
N ALA A 173 -9.08 -9.67 -16.11
CA ALA A 173 -8.88 -8.24 -16.33
C ALA A 173 -8.73 -7.49 -14.99
N GLY A 174 -8.12 -6.32 -15.04
CA GLY A 174 -7.88 -5.47 -13.88
C GLY A 174 -6.73 -5.96 -13.01
N ASP A 175 -6.75 -5.60 -11.74
CA ASP A 175 -5.66 -5.79 -10.79
C ASP A 175 -5.20 -7.24 -10.66
N VAL A 176 -6.10 -8.20 -10.82
CA VAL A 176 -5.79 -9.63 -10.74
C VAL A 176 -4.83 -10.10 -11.84
N ALA A 177 -4.82 -9.40 -12.98
CA ALA A 177 -3.91 -9.66 -14.10
C ALA A 177 -2.53 -8.96 -13.98
N GLY A 178 -2.28 -8.26 -12.86
CA GLY A 178 -0.99 -7.60 -12.61
C GLY A 178 -0.76 -6.31 -13.40
N THR A 179 -1.83 -5.70 -13.93
CA THR A 179 -1.80 -4.37 -14.54
C THR A 179 -1.48 -3.28 -13.50
N PRO A 180 -1.15 -2.03 -13.91
CA PRO A 180 -0.94 -0.96 -12.95
C PRO A 180 -2.13 -0.82 -12.00
N GLN A 181 -1.84 -0.87 -10.69
CA GLN A 181 -2.84 -0.91 -9.62
C GLN A 181 -3.03 0.50 -9.08
N PHE A 182 -3.90 1.28 -9.70
CA PHE A 182 -4.28 2.61 -9.25
C PHE A 182 -5.52 2.58 -8.37
N THR A 183 -5.72 3.63 -7.57
CA THR A 183 -6.90 3.79 -6.70
C THR A 183 -8.17 4.21 -7.45
N HIS A 184 -8.02 4.64 -8.69
CA HIS A 184 -9.08 5.13 -9.58
C HIS A 184 -9.21 4.36 -10.87
#